data_d74c9220f9f82ccab8af52af544634aa
#
_entry.id   d74c9220f9f82ccab8af52af544634aa
#
_cell.length_a   1.000
_cell.length_b   1.000
_cell.length_c   1.000
_cell.angle_alpha   90.00
_cell.angle_beta   90.00
_cell.angle_gamma   90.00
#
_symmetry.space_group_name_H-M   'P 1'
#
loop_
_entity.id
_entity.type
_entity.pdbx_description
1 polymer ?
#
loop_
_entity_poly.entity_id
_entity_poly.type
_entity_poly.pdbx_seq_one_letter_code
_entity_poly.pdbx_strand_id
1 'polypeptide(L)'
;MRSVEQSASITLQIVSIVFFTFISFLCIGLPLAVLPGYVHNDLGYGSVLAGVVISTQYAATLLSRPFSGAVADRRGAKHAVLLGLAGCALSGLLTLASTSLQGLPSLSLGLLLAGRVALGVSQGLVGTGSISWGIGRVGAENTARVISWNGIASYGAVAIGAPLGVLLVGGLGLWSMGALIALLGTGALLVARGKAPAPIVAGVRLPFRNVFLRIAPNGVALALGSIGFGTLATFVTLYYASRGWSGAAWCLTAFGCAFIGARLLFAGTINRLGGYRVAIACLGIETLGLLLLWLAPQPWLTLCGAALTGFGLSLVYPALGVEAISRIPASSRSSALGAYAVFFDLALGLAGPLMGLVANAQGFAAIFLVAAGLALAGMLLGLVLLRSDARQRPL
;
A
#
# COMPACT_ATOMS: atom_id res chain seq x y z
N MET A 1 9.24 -34.40 -0.39
CA MET A 1 8.88 -33.99 -1.74
C MET A 1 7.44 -33.50 -1.83
N ARG A 2 6.39 -34.25 -1.47
CA ARG A 2 4.98 -33.82 -1.55
C ARG A 2 4.66 -32.47 -0.87
N SER A 3 5.24 -32.16 0.29
CA SER A 3 5.01 -30.90 1.00
C SER A 3 5.63 -29.68 0.29
N VAL A 4 6.74 -29.86 -0.39
CA VAL A 4 7.42 -28.81 -1.16
C VAL A 4 6.64 -28.51 -2.46
N GLU A 5 6.19 -29.54 -3.16
CA GLU A 5 5.36 -29.42 -4.36
C GLU A 5 4.02 -28.75 -4.06
N GLN A 6 3.37 -29.13 -2.95
CA GLN A 6 2.14 -28.50 -2.50
C GLN A 6 2.35 -27.02 -2.12
N SER A 7 3.45 -26.70 -1.45
CA SER A 7 3.82 -25.31 -1.13
C SER A 7 4.10 -24.48 -2.38
N ALA A 8 4.78 -25.05 -3.39
CA ALA A 8 5.03 -24.37 -4.67
C ALA A 8 3.72 -24.11 -5.44
N SER A 9 2.81 -25.08 -5.48
CA SER A 9 1.49 -24.93 -6.11
C SER A 9 0.66 -23.83 -5.47
N ILE A 10 0.63 -23.73 -4.13
CA ILE A 10 -0.04 -22.66 -3.40
C ILE A 10 0.57 -21.30 -3.75
N THR A 11 1.91 -21.20 -3.78
CA THR A 11 2.57 -19.92 -4.14
C THR A 11 2.20 -19.49 -5.55
N LEU A 12 2.23 -20.40 -6.51
CA LEU A 12 1.88 -20.11 -7.90
C LEU A 12 0.43 -19.62 -8.03
N GLN A 13 -0.50 -20.22 -7.29
CA GLN A 13 -1.88 -19.76 -7.22
C GLN A 13 -1.98 -18.34 -6.66
N ILE A 14 -1.28 -18.05 -5.55
CA ILE A 14 -1.24 -16.71 -4.96
C ILE A 14 -0.67 -15.71 -5.96
N VAL A 15 0.50 -15.97 -6.53
CA VAL A 15 1.17 -15.08 -7.50
C VAL A 15 0.27 -14.82 -8.71
N SER A 16 -0.45 -15.84 -9.20
CA SER A 16 -1.35 -15.69 -10.33
C SER A 16 -2.54 -14.74 -10.07
N ILE A 17 -2.90 -14.51 -8.81
CA ILE A 17 -3.98 -13.60 -8.40
C ILE A 17 -3.42 -12.24 -8.01
N VAL A 18 -2.33 -12.17 -7.24
CA VAL A 18 -1.72 -10.89 -6.87
C VAL A 18 -1.05 -10.20 -8.07
N PHE A 19 -0.87 -10.90 -9.20
CA PHE A 19 -0.53 -10.32 -10.48
C PHE A 19 -1.48 -9.17 -10.87
N PHE A 20 -2.76 -9.26 -10.57
CA PHE A 20 -3.72 -8.18 -10.84
C PHE A 20 -3.47 -6.96 -9.94
N THR A 21 -3.01 -7.18 -8.71
CA THR A 21 -2.52 -6.10 -7.85
C THR A 21 -1.27 -5.45 -8.46
N PHE A 22 -0.32 -6.26 -8.93
CA PHE A 22 0.88 -5.74 -9.60
C PHE A 22 0.51 -4.82 -10.78
N ILE A 23 -0.38 -5.26 -11.66
CA ILE A 23 -0.85 -4.43 -12.79
C ILE A 23 -1.52 -3.14 -12.32
N SER A 24 -2.42 -3.21 -11.35
CA SER A 24 -3.10 -2.02 -10.82
C SER A 24 -2.12 -1.01 -10.22
N PHE A 25 -1.12 -1.48 -9.46
CA PHE A 25 -0.09 -0.61 -8.88
C PHE A 25 0.94 -0.13 -9.91
N LEU A 26 1.17 -0.88 -10.97
CA LEU A 26 1.97 -0.44 -12.11
C LEU A 26 1.30 0.75 -12.81
N CYS A 27 -0.03 0.69 -13.01
CA CYS A 27 -0.82 1.82 -13.52
C CYS A 27 -0.76 3.06 -12.62
N ILE A 28 -0.48 2.90 -11.33
CA ILE A 28 -0.24 4.01 -10.39
C ILE A 28 1.19 4.52 -10.53
N GLY A 29 2.16 3.63 -10.60
CA GLY A 29 3.58 3.97 -10.65
C GLY A 29 3.97 4.72 -11.92
N LEU A 30 3.45 4.29 -13.07
CA LEU A 30 3.76 4.87 -14.39
C LEU A 30 3.63 6.41 -14.42
N PRO A 31 2.50 7.00 -14.00
CA PRO A 31 2.33 8.46 -14.05
C PRO A 31 2.97 9.21 -12.88
N LEU A 32 3.40 8.52 -11.83
CA LEU A 32 3.79 9.16 -10.57
C LEU A 32 4.94 10.16 -10.72
N ALA A 33 5.94 9.85 -11.53
CA ALA A 33 7.09 10.72 -11.76
C ALA A 33 6.88 11.73 -12.90
N VAL A 34 5.88 11.51 -13.76
CA VAL A 34 5.63 12.30 -14.98
C VAL A 34 4.57 13.38 -14.76
N LEU A 35 3.49 13.04 -14.05
CA LEU A 35 2.33 13.93 -13.91
C LEU A 35 2.61 15.31 -13.30
N PRO A 36 3.48 15.46 -12.29
CA PRO A 36 3.79 16.79 -11.77
C PRO A 36 4.34 17.72 -12.85
N GLY A 37 5.25 17.20 -13.68
CA GLY A 37 5.82 17.94 -14.81
C GLY A 37 4.76 18.29 -15.86
N TYR A 38 3.91 17.34 -16.22
CA TYR A 38 2.82 17.56 -17.15
C TYR A 38 1.86 18.68 -16.70
N VAL A 39 1.42 18.64 -15.45
CA VAL A 39 0.49 19.65 -14.90
C VAL A 39 1.16 21.02 -14.79
N HIS A 40 2.43 21.06 -14.38
CA HIS A 40 3.16 22.30 -14.14
C HIS A 40 3.69 22.93 -15.44
N ASN A 41 4.39 22.15 -16.26
CA ASN A 41 5.10 22.67 -17.44
C ASN A 41 4.21 22.72 -18.68
N ASP A 42 3.46 21.63 -18.96
CA ASP A 42 2.70 21.52 -20.21
C ASP A 42 1.32 22.16 -20.12
N LEU A 43 0.64 22.07 -18.96
CA LEU A 43 -0.67 22.71 -18.75
C LEU A 43 -0.57 24.09 -18.11
N GLY A 44 0.60 24.52 -17.64
CA GLY A 44 0.83 25.85 -17.08
C GLY A 44 0.23 26.09 -15.68
N TYR A 45 -0.15 25.03 -14.94
CA TYR A 45 -0.71 25.17 -13.60
C TYR A 45 0.40 25.19 -12.52
N GLY A 46 0.07 25.74 -11.35
CA GLY A 46 1.00 25.80 -10.23
C GLY A 46 1.28 24.43 -9.59
N SER A 47 2.39 24.35 -8.83
CA SER A 47 2.82 23.14 -8.14
C SER A 47 1.78 22.57 -7.16
N VAL A 48 0.94 23.43 -6.58
CA VAL A 48 -0.17 23.03 -5.70
C VAL A 48 -1.17 22.14 -6.46
N LEU A 49 -1.57 22.53 -7.68
CA LEU A 49 -2.50 21.74 -8.49
C LEU A 49 -1.87 20.42 -8.95
N ALA A 50 -0.57 20.43 -9.25
CA ALA A 50 0.17 19.19 -9.53
C ALA A 50 0.12 18.20 -8.34
N GLY A 51 0.27 18.70 -7.11
CA GLY A 51 0.08 17.92 -5.89
C GLY A 51 -1.36 17.41 -5.72
N VAL A 52 -2.37 18.25 -6.00
CA VAL A 52 -3.79 17.88 -5.93
C VAL A 52 -4.12 16.74 -6.88
N VAL A 53 -3.59 16.73 -8.10
CA VAL A 53 -3.80 15.64 -9.07
C VAL A 53 -3.33 14.30 -8.51
N ILE A 54 -2.18 14.27 -7.84
CA ILE A 54 -1.67 13.04 -7.21
C ILE A 54 -2.52 12.66 -6.00
N SER A 55 -2.82 13.63 -5.13
CA SER A 55 -3.59 13.40 -3.89
C SER A 55 -5.02 12.95 -4.16
N THR A 56 -5.64 13.38 -5.25
CA THR A 56 -6.98 12.99 -5.67
C THR A 56 -7.14 11.47 -5.77
N GLN A 57 -6.13 10.78 -6.29
CA GLN A 57 -6.16 9.31 -6.37
C GLN A 57 -6.19 8.68 -4.98
N TYR A 58 -5.32 9.12 -4.07
CA TYR A 58 -5.26 8.55 -2.73
C TYR A 58 -6.53 8.84 -1.92
N ALA A 59 -7.10 10.04 -2.08
CA ALA A 59 -8.40 10.39 -1.49
C ALA A 59 -9.51 9.49 -2.04
N ALA A 60 -9.56 9.27 -3.35
CA ALA A 60 -10.53 8.37 -3.97
C ALA A 60 -10.35 6.92 -3.51
N THR A 61 -9.10 6.45 -3.33
CA THR A 61 -8.82 5.13 -2.77
C THR A 61 -9.38 5.00 -1.36
N LEU A 62 -9.06 5.95 -0.49
CA LEU A 62 -9.53 5.96 0.90
C LEU A 62 -11.06 5.93 0.98
N LEU A 63 -11.73 6.81 0.25
CA LEU A 63 -13.19 6.91 0.23
C LEU A 63 -13.87 5.67 -0.39
N SER A 64 -13.20 4.96 -1.29
CA SER A 64 -13.73 3.75 -1.92
C SER A 64 -13.61 2.49 -1.07
N ARG A 65 -12.81 2.48 0.03
CA ARG A 65 -12.56 1.28 0.85
C ARG A 65 -13.83 0.57 1.33
N PRO A 66 -14.85 1.26 1.89
CA PRO A 66 -16.10 0.61 2.30
C PRO A 66 -16.85 -0.04 1.12
N PHE A 67 -16.90 0.67 0.00
CA PHE A 67 -17.52 0.18 -1.23
C PHE A 67 -16.79 -1.06 -1.77
N SER A 68 -15.48 -1.03 -1.85
CA SER A 68 -14.65 -2.12 -2.36
C SER A 68 -14.82 -3.41 -1.56
N GLY A 69 -14.82 -3.29 -0.22
CA GLY A 69 -15.09 -4.43 0.67
C GLY A 69 -16.49 -5.00 0.48
N ALA A 70 -17.50 -4.13 0.42
CA ALA A 70 -18.89 -4.55 0.23
C ALA A 70 -19.12 -5.25 -1.13
N VAL A 71 -18.50 -4.75 -2.20
CA VAL A 71 -18.58 -5.40 -3.52
C VAL A 71 -17.95 -6.79 -3.47
N ALA A 72 -16.76 -6.93 -2.87
CA ALA A 72 -16.07 -8.20 -2.76
C ALA A 72 -16.83 -9.23 -1.92
N ASP A 73 -17.47 -8.79 -0.81
CA ASP A 73 -18.26 -9.67 0.05
C ASP A 73 -19.62 -10.06 -0.56
N ARG A 74 -20.26 -9.14 -1.34
CA ARG A 74 -21.61 -9.38 -1.89
C ARG A 74 -21.60 -10.03 -3.25
N ARG A 75 -20.72 -9.56 -4.15
CA ARG A 75 -20.66 -9.99 -5.56
C ARG A 75 -19.49 -10.93 -5.84
N GLY A 76 -18.63 -11.14 -4.84
CA GLY A 76 -17.45 -11.98 -4.91
C GLY A 76 -16.18 -11.21 -5.23
N ALA A 77 -15.07 -11.68 -4.68
CA ALA A 77 -13.76 -11.04 -4.76
C ALA A 77 -13.26 -10.91 -6.21
N LYS A 78 -13.48 -11.92 -7.07
CA LYS A 78 -13.18 -11.84 -8.51
C LYS A 78 -13.92 -10.68 -9.18
N HIS A 79 -15.20 -10.47 -8.84
CA HIS A 79 -16.00 -9.39 -9.45
C HIS A 79 -15.44 -8.01 -9.06
N ALA A 80 -15.01 -7.83 -7.82
CA ALA A 80 -14.35 -6.59 -7.40
C ALA A 80 -13.07 -6.34 -8.22
N VAL A 81 -12.23 -7.37 -8.43
CA VAL A 81 -11.02 -7.26 -9.26
C VAL A 81 -11.37 -6.90 -10.71
N LEU A 82 -12.38 -7.53 -11.30
CA LEU A 82 -12.82 -7.21 -12.68
C LEU A 82 -13.27 -5.75 -12.81
N LEU A 83 -14.09 -5.25 -11.88
CA LEU A 83 -14.52 -3.85 -11.86
C LEU A 83 -13.33 -2.89 -11.70
N GLY A 84 -12.39 -3.22 -10.80
CA GLY A 84 -11.19 -2.42 -10.59
C GLY A 84 -10.30 -2.37 -11.83
N LEU A 85 -10.07 -3.49 -12.51
CA LEU A 85 -9.29 -3.53 -13.75
C LEU A 85 -9.96 -2.76 -14.89
N ALA A 86 -11.28 -2.82 -15.00
CA ALA A 86 -12.04 -1.99 -15.93
C ALA A 86 -11.86 -0.48 -15.62
N GLY A 87 -11.85 -0.12 -14.34
CA GLY A 87 -11.55 1.25 -13.91
C GLY A 87 -10.10 1.67 -14.17
N CYS A 88 -9.11 0.75 -14.09
CA CYS A 88 -7.74 1.02 -14.54
C CYS A 88 -7.71 1.34 -16.05
N ALA A 89 -8.40 0.54 -16.88
CA ALA A 89 -8.51 0.78 -18.31
C ALA A 89 -9.15 2.15 -18.60
N LEU A 90 -10.25 2.48 -17.92
CA LEU A 90 -10.91 3.78 -18.02
C LEU A 90 -9.98 4.93 -17.63
N SER A 91 -9.23 4.78 -16.52
CA SER A 91 -8.23 5.77 -16.11
C SER A 91 -7.17 6.00 -17.20
N GLY A 92 -6.70 4.93 -17.83
CA GLY A 92 -5.76 5.02 -18.96
C GLY A 92 -6.33 5.78 -20.14
N LEU A 93 -7.58 5.51 -20.53
CA LEU A 93 -8.28 6.22 -21.60
C LEU A 93 -8.48 7.71 -21.26
N LEU A 94 -8.87 8.03 -20.03
CA LEU A 94 -9.04 9.41 -19.58
C LEU A 94 -7.70 10.16 -19.55
N THR A 95 -6.62 9.49 -19.14
CA THR A 95 -5.26 10.05 -19.16
C THR A 95 -4.79 10.27 -20.61
N LEU A 96 -5.06 9.33 -21.51
CA LEU A 96 -4.76 9.46 -22.95
C LEU A 96 -5.53 10.65 -23.55
N ALA A 97 -6.82 10.78 -23.27
CA ALA A 97 -7.63 11.90 -23.73
C ALA A 97 -7.11 13.25 -23.17
N SER A 98 -6.74 13.28 -21.88
CA SER A 98 -6.13 14.46 -21.26
C SER A 98 -4.86 14.89 -22.00
N THR A 99 -3.92 13.97 -22.23
CA THR A 99 -2.66 14.27 -22.90
C THR A 99 -2.80 14.61 -24.39
N SER A 100 -3.92 14.22 -25.01
CA SER A 100 -4.26 14.60 -26.40
C SER A 100 -4.91 15.99 -26.50
N LEU A 101 -5.40 16.54 -25.40
CA LEU A 101 -6.13 17.83 -25.34
C LEU A 101 -5.33 18.92 -24.61
N GLN A 102 -4.01 18.95 -24.78
CA GLN A 102 -3.12 19.94 -24.13
C GLN A 102 -3.47 21.38 -24.48
N GLY A 103 -3.97 21.62 -25.70
CA GLY A 103 -4.43 22.96 -26.13
C GLY A 103 -5.67 23.50 -25.40
N LEU A 104 -6.32 22.66 -24.57
CA LEU A 104 -7.47 23.03 -23.72
C LEU A 104 -7.16 22.68 -22.26
N PRO A 105 -6.32 23.45 -21.55
CA PRO A 105 -5.75 23.10 -20.25
C PRO A 105 -6.80 22.71 -19.20
N SER A 106 -7.91 23.44 -19.10
CA SER A 106 -8.97 23.16 -18.12
C SER A 106 -9.68 21.83 -18.39
N LEU A 107 -9.94 21.48 -19.64
CA LEU A 107 -10.55 20.22 -20.02
C LEU A 107 -9.57 19.06 -19.79
N SER A 108 -8.31 19.25 -20.19
CA SER A 108 -7.24 18.28 -19.94
C SER A 108 -7.09 17.97 -18.46
N LEU A 109 -7.03 18.99 -17.58
CA LEU A 109 -6.96 18.83 -16.14
C LEU A 109 -8.20 18.10 -15.59
N GLY A 110 -9.41 18.45 -16.06
CA GLY A 110 -10.65 17.79 -15.66
C GLY A 110 -10.65 16.29 -15.99
N LEU A 111 -10.24 15.92 -17.20
CA LEU A 111 -10.09 14.52 -17.63
C LEU A 111 -9.03 13.79 -16.80
N LEU A 112 -7.92 14.45 -16.51
CA LEU A 112 -6.85 13.88 -15.69
C LEU A 112 -7.34 13.59 -14.28
N LEU A 113 -8.03 14.54 -13.64
CA LEU A 113 -8.62 14.36 -12.30
C LEU A 113 -9.65 13.22 -12.29
N ALA A 114 -10.53 13.15 -13.28
CA ALA A 114 -11.49 12.06 -13.44
C ALA A 114 -10.75 10.70 -13.58
N GLY A 115 -9.67 10.66 -14.35
CA GLY A 115 -8.79 9.49 -14.48
C GLY A 115 -8.16 9.10 -13.14
N ARG A 116 -7.73 10.07 -12.33
CA ARG A 116 -7.17 9.83 -10.99
C ARG A 116 -8.21 9.26 -10.02
N VAL A 117 -9.44 9.79 -10.05
CA VAL A 117 -10.56 9.24 -9.25
C VAL A 117 -10.84 7.79 -9.66
N ALA A 118 -10.97 7.52 -10.97
CA ALA A 118 -11.20 6.18 -11.47
C ALA A 118 -10.10 5.20 -11.01
N LEU A 119 -8.82 5.62 -11.08
CA LEU A 119 -7.69 4.81 -10.66
C LEU A 119 -7.67 4.57 -9.14
N GLY A 120 -8.03 5.57 -8.34
CA GLY A 120 -8.13 5.44 -6.89
C GLY A 120 -9.20 4.43 -6.46
N VAL A 121 -10.40 4.52 -7.05
CA VAL A 121 -11.47 3.53 -6.82
C VAL A 121 -11.02 2.13 -7.27
N SER A 122 -10.33 2.05 -8.41
CA SER A 122 -9.78 0.80 -8.94
C SER A 122 -8.78 0.15 -7.99
N GLN A 123 -7.89 0.95 -7.41
CA GLN A 123 -6.92 0.50 -6.42
C GLN A 123 -7.61 -0.11 -5.18
N GLY A 124 -8.66 0.52 -4.68
CA GLY A 124 -9.47 -0.01 -3.58
C GLY A 124 -10.07 -1.37 -3.92
N LEU A 125 -10.69 -1.48 -5.10
CA LEU A 125 -11.34 -2.70 -5.59
C LEU A 125 -10.35 -3.85 -5.87
N VAL A 126 -9.27 -3.58 -6.61
CA VAL A 126 -8.27 -4.60 -6.93
C VAL A 126 -7.49 -5.02 -5.69
N GLY A 127 -7.04 -4.07 -4.87
CA GLY A 127 -6.25 -4.37 -3.67
C GLY A 127 -7.01 -5.25 -2.68
N THR A 128 -8.25 -4.85 -2.33
CA THR A 128 -9.11 -5.64 -1.43
C THR A 128 -9.55 -6.95 -2.08
N GLY A 129 -9.96 -6.89 -3.36
CA GLY A 129 -10.45 -8.04 -4.10
C GLY A 129 -9.39 -9.11 -4.31
N SER A 130 -8.15 -8.75 -4.69
CA SER A 130 -7.08 -9.73 -4.91
C SER A 130 -6.69 -10.46 -3.64
N ILE A 131 -6.59 -9.78 -2.50
CA ILE A 131 -6.30 -10.42 -1.23
C ILE A 131 -7.42 -11.40 -0.87
N SER A 132 -8.69 -10.96 -0.95
CA SER A 132 -9.84 -11.80 -0.63
C SER A 132 -9.97 -12.98 -1.59
N TRP A 133 -9.69 -12.76 -2.88
CA TRP A 133 -9.70 -13.81 -3.89
C TRP A 133 -8.59 -14.84 -3.64
N GLY A 134 -7.37 -14.36 -3.34
CA GLY A 134 -6.25 -15.22 -2.97
C GLY A 134 -6.59 -16.09 -1.75
N ILE A 135 -7.06 -15.48 -0.65
CA ILE A 135 -7.44 -16.21 0.57
C ILE A 135 -8.54 -17.24 0.28
N GLY A 136 -9.56 -16.87 -0.50
CA GLY A 136 -10.65 -17.78 -0.85
C GLY A 136 -10.24 -18.96 -1.75
N ARG A 137 -9.09 -18.83 -2.46
CA ARG A 137 -8.56 -19.92 -3.33
C ARG A 137 -7.60 -20.85 -2.60
N VAL A 138 -6.79 -20.33 -1.67
CA VAL A 138 -5.71 -21.11 -1.03
C VAL A 138 -6.00 -21.46 0.42
N GLY A 139 -7.11 -20.96 0.99
CA GLY A 139 -7.49 -21.21 2.38
C GLY A 139 -7.05 -20.11 3.34
N ALA A 140 -7.79 -19.99 4.44
CA ALA A 140 -7.58 -18.95 5.46
C ALA A 140 -6.22 -19.10 6.20
N GLU A 141 -5.69 -20.29 6.29
CA GLU A 141 -4.39 -20.61 6.86
C GLU A 141 -3.22 -19.96 6.11
N ASN A 142 -3.44 -19.60 4.83
CA ASN A 142 -2.46 -18.93 3.98
C ASN A 142 -2.63 -17.40 3.95
N THR A 143 -3.47 -16.81 4.80
CA THR A 143 -3.78 -15.36 4.80
C THR A 143 -2.52 -14.50 4.86
N ALA A 144 -1.60 -14.78 5.79
CA ALA A 144 -0.35 -14.02 5.91
C ALA A 144 0.48 -14.06 4.63
N ARG A 145 0.54 -15.24 3.97
CA ARG A 145 1.27 -15.44 2.72
C ARG A 145 0.64 -14.65 1.57
N VAL A 146 -0.69 -14.65 1.45
CA VAL A 146 -1.42 -13.87 0.44
C VAL A 146 -1.17 -12.38 0.63
N ILE A 147 -1.30 -11.86 1.85
CA ILE A 147 -1.07 -10.45 2.17
C ILE A 147 0.39 -10.06 1.89
N SER A 148 1.35 -10.92 2.23
CA SER A 148 2.77 -10.68 1.98
C SER A 148 3.09 -10.59 0.49
N TRP A 149 2.64 -11.54 -0.32
CA TRP A 149 2.81 -11.51 -1.77
C TRP A 149 2.10 -10.33 -2.43
N ASN A 150 0.90 -9.98 -1.93
CA ASN A 150 0.18 -8.79 -2.40
C ASN A 150 0.99 -7.51 -2.15
N GLY A 151 1.64 -7.39 -0.99
CA GLY A 151 2.51 -6.25 -0.69
C GLY A 151 3.77 -6.21 -1.58
N ILE A 152 4.42 -7.35 -1.83
CA ILE A 152 5.55 -7.44 -2.77
C ILE A 152 5.12 -6.98 -4.16
N ALA A 153 3.98 -7.46 -4.64
CA ALA A 153 3.42 -7.06 -5.93
C ALA A 153 3.14 -5.56 -6.00
N SER A 154 2.54 -4.97 -4.95
CA SER A 154 2.22 -3.54 -4.90
C SER A 154 3.47 -2.66 -4.96
N TYR A 155 4.41 -2.87 -4.04
CA TYR A 155 5.61 -2.01 -3.95
C TYR A 155 6.59 -2.27 -5.10
N GLY A 156 6.71 -3.53 -5.56
CA GLY A 156 7.51 -3.86 -6.73
C GLY A 156 6.98 -3.20 -8.01
N ALA A 157 5.66 -3.15 -8.18
CA ALA A 157 5.03 -2.49 -9.31
C ALA A 157 5.28 -0.98 -9.33
N VAL A 158 5.17 -0.30 -8.19
CA VAL A 158 5.45 1.14 -8.09
C VAL A 158 6.93 1.43 -8.37
N ALA A 159 7.83 0.60 -7.80
CA ALA A 159 9.28 0.76 -8.00
C ALA A 159 9.70 0.62 -9.47
N ILE A 160 9.05 -0.26 -10.21
CA ILE A 160 9.29 -0.44 -11.66
C ILE A 160 8.54 0.63 -12.47
N GLY A 161 7.32 0.98 -12.06
CA GLY A 161 6.43 1.85 -12.81
C GLY A 161 6.95 3.27 -12.97
N ALA A 162 7.52 3.87 -11.93
CA ALA A 162 7.98 5.25 -11.98
C ALA A 162 9.12 5.46 -13.01
N PRO A 163 10.22 4.69 -13.00
CA PRO A 163 11.26 4.83 -14.03
C PRO A 163 10.76 4.42 -15.43
N LEU A 164 9.91 3.39 -15.52
CA LEU A 164 9.31 2.97 -16.79
C LEU A 164 8.45 4.08 -17.39
N GLY A 165 7.68 4.80 -16.59
CA GLY A 165 6.87 5.93 -17.03
C GLY A 165 7.73 7.06 -17.62
N VAL A 166 8.84 7.40 -16.97
CA VAL A 166 9.78 8.42 -17.45
C VAL A 166 10.41 8.00 -18.78
N LEU A 167 10.90 6.76 -18.88
CA LEU A 167 11.50 6.23 -20.10
C LEU A 167 10.48 6.20 -21.25
N LEU A 168 9.25 5.78 -20.98
CA LEU A 168 8.20 5.69 -21.98
C LEU A 168 7.84 7.06 -22.55
N VAL A 169 7.67 8.05 -21.68
CA VAL A 169 7.34 9.42 -22.08
C VAL A 169 8.51 10.09 -22.80
N GLY A 170 9.74 9.86 -22.36
CA GLY A 170 10.94 10.38 -23.02
C GLY A 170 11.15 9.81 -24.43
N GLY A 171 10.74 8.57 -24.69
CA GLY A 171 10.89 7.93 -26.00
C GLY A 171 9.70 8.11 -26.96
N LEU A 172 8.49 8.07 -26.43
CA LEU A 172 7.25 7.99 -27.22
C LEU A 172 6.30 9.18 -27.01
N GLY A 173 6.55 10.03 -26.00
CA GLY A 173 5.71 11.16 -25.64
C GLY A 173 4.62 10.84 -24.62
N LEU A 174 3.96 11.88 -24.12
CA LEU A 174 3.02 11.83 -22.98
C LEU A 174 1.82 10.89 -23.20
N TRP A 175 1.33 10.78 -24.44
CA TRP A 175 0.19 9.91 -24.78
C TRP A 175 0.45 8.43 -24.46
N SER A 176 1.71 8.00 -24.58
CA SER A 176 2.11 6.60 -24.39
C SER A 176 1.82 6.06 -23.01
N MET A 177 1.91 6.91 -22.00
CA MET A 177 1.56 6.59 -20.61
C MET A 177 0.08 6.20 -20.46
N GLY A 178 -0.84 7.02 -20.97
CA GLY A 178 -2.26 6.73 -20.95
C GLY A 178 -2.62 5.47 -21.76
N ALA A 179 -2.01 5.32 -22.93
CA ALA A 179 -2.18 4.15 -23.77
C ALA A 179 -1.71 2.85 -23.09
N LEU A 180 -0.54 2.86 -22.43
CA LEU A 180 -0.04 1.70 -21.71
C LEU A 180 -0.94 1.35 -20.52
N ILE A 181 -1.40 2.33 -19.74
CA ILE A 181 -2.32 2.08 -18.61
C ILE A 181 -3.63 1.44 -19.12
N ALA A 182 -4.20 1.95 -20.22
CA ALA A 182 -5.41 1.38 -20.82
C ALA A 182 -5.17 -0.05 -21.31
N LEU A 183 -4.05 -0.32 -21.96
CA LEU A 183 -3.66 -1.64 -22.44
C LEU A 183 -3.46 -2.63 -21.30
N LEU A 184 -2.73 -2.24 -20.24
CA LEU A 184 -2.50 -3.07 -19.06
C LEU A 184 -3.81 -3.39 -18.33
N GLY A 185 -4.68 -2.38 -18.12
CA GLY A 185 -5.98 -2.57 -17.49
C GLY A 185 -6.88 -3.51 -18.29
N THR A 186 -6.98 -3.31 -19.61
CA THR A 186 -7.79 -4.15 -20.50
C THR A 186 -7.22 -5.57 -20.60
N GLY A 187 -5.92 -5.72 -20.81
CA GLY A 187 -5.25 -7.03 -20.88
C GLY A 187 -5.44 -7.84 -19.61
N ALA A 188 -5.20 -7.20 -18.44
CA ALA A 188 -5.41 -7.84 -17.15
C ALA A 188 -6.89 -8.21 -16.91
N LEU A 189 -7.85 -7.37 -17.35
CA LEU A 189 -9.28 -7.65 -17.28
C LEU A 189 -9.64 -8.91 -18.08
N LEU A 190 -9.11 -9.06 -19.29
CA LEU A 190 -9.33 -10.23 -20.13
C LEU A 190 -8.75 -11.49 -19.49
N VAL A 191 -7.53 -11.42 -18.96
CA VAL A 191 -6.90 -12.54 -18.24
C VAL A 191 -7.69 -12.91 -16.99
N ALA A 192 -8.15 -11.92 -16.21
CA ALA A 192 -8.92 -12.16 -14.99
C ALA A 192 -10.28 -12.84 -15.26
N ARG A 193 -10.92 -12.55 -16.42
CA ARG A 193 -12.18 -13.21 -16.81
C ARG A 193 -12.04 -14.72 -16.90
N GLY A 194 -10.91 -15.21 -17.41
CA GLY A 194 -10.62 -16.65 -17.56
C GLY A 194 -10.26 -17.38 -16.25
N LYS A 195 -9.98 -16.66 -15.15
CA LYS A 195 -9.61 -17.28 -13.88
C LYS A 195 -10.84 -17.78 -13.10
N ALA A 196 -10.71 -18.89 -12.39
CA ALA A 196 -11.79 -19.41 -11.55
C ALA A 196 -12.06 -18.48 -10.35
N PRO A 197 -13.34 -18.21 -10.01
CA PRO A 197 -13.68 -17.41 -8.84
C PRO A 197 -13.34 -18.12 -7.52
N ALA A 198 -13.29 -17.37 -6.44
CA ALA A 198 -13.36 -17.94 -5.10
C ALA A 198 -14.83 -18.09 -4.67
N PRO A 199 -15.17 -19.05 -3.82
CA PRO A 199 -16.50 -19.19 -3.26
C PRO A 199 -16.94 -17.91 -2.53
N ILE A 200 -18.18 -17.49 -2.71
CA ILE A 200 -18.80 -16.45 -1.91
C ILE A 200 -19.26 -17.09 -0.61
N VAL A 201 -18.74 -16.61 0.52
CA VAL A 201 -19.13 -17.15 1.82
C VAL A 201 -20.52 -16.63 2.20
N ALA A 202 -21.49 -17.55 2.31
CA ALA A 202 -22.82 -17.24 2.79
C ALA A 202 -22.80 -16.90 4.29
N GLY A 203 -23.71 -16.03 4.72
CA GLY A 203 -23.85 -15.66 6.14
C GLY A 203 -24.28 -14.21 6.33
N VAL A 204 -24.57 -13.87 7.57
CA VAL A 204 -24.91 -12.49 7.95
C VAL A 204 -23.69 -11.60 7.82
N ARG A 205 -23.84 -10.53 7.02
CA ARG A 205 -22.78 -9.54 6.84
C ARG A 205 -22.89 -8.44 7.87
N LEU A 206 -21.78 -8.11 8.50
CA LEU A 206 -21.73 -7.02 9.44
C LEU A 206 -21.74 -5.66 8.71
N PRO A 207 -22.44 -4.63 9.23
CA PRO A 207 -22.31 -3.26 8.76
C PRO A 207 -20.83 -2.81 8.84
N PHE A 208 -20.37 -2.02 7.85
CA PHE A 208 -18.99 -1.57 7.79
C PHE A 208 -18.52 -0.89 9.09
N ARG A 209 -19.37 -0.07 9.72
CA ARG A 209 -19.06 0.57 11.00
C ARG A 209 -18.70 -0.44 12.09
N ASN A 210 -19.44 -1.55 12.19
CA ASN A 210 -19.19 -2.59 13.20
C ASN A 210 -17.89 -3.35 12.91
N VAL A 211 -17.62 -3.62 11.62
CA VAL A 211 -16.34 -4.19 11.17
C VAL A 211 -15.19 -3.25 11.52
N PHE A 212 -15.31 -1.97 11.16
CA PHE A 212 -14.29 -0.95 11.43
C PHE A 212 -13.94 -0.85 12.91
N LEU A 213 -14.95 -0.77 13.79
CA LEU A 213 -14.74 -0.68 15.23
C LEU A 213 -14.07 -1.93 15.82
N ARG A 214 -14.38 -3.12 15.30
CA ARG A 214 -13.75 -4.38 15.75
C ARG A 214 -12.28 -4.49 15.39
N ILE A 215 -11.89 -3.96 14.23
CA ILE A 215 -10.51 -4.02 13.76
C ILE A 215 -9.68 -2.78 14.14
N ALA A 216 -10.34 -1.71 14.61
CA ALA A 216 -9.70 -0.43 14.92
C ALA A 216 -8.45 -0.55 15.83
N PRO A 217 -8.43 -1.38 16.89
CA PRO A 217 -7.23 -1.51 17.70
C PRO A 217 -6.01 -2.01 16.91
N ASN A 218 -6.21 -3.00 16.04
CA ASN A 218 -5.15 -3.51 15.16
C ASN A 218 -4.77 -2.49 14.07
N GLY A 219 -5.79 -1.79 13.53
CA GLY A 219 -5.60 -0.73 12.55
C GLY A 219 -4.82 0.46 13.10
N VAL A 220 -5.10 0.88 14.33
CA VAL A 220 -4.37 1.97 15.01
C VAL A 220 -2.91 1.57 15.25
N ALA A 221 -2.64 0.33 15.69
CA ALA A 221 -1.27 -0.15 15.85
C ALA A 221 -0.50 -0.15 14.51
N LEU A 222 -1.17 -0.54 13.42
CA LEU A 222 -0.62 -0.43 12.06
C LEU A 222 -0.35 1.02 11.67
N ALA A 223 -1.31 1.92 11.88
CA ALA A 223 -1.18 3.33 11.52
C ALA A 223 0.01 3.98 12.23
N LEU A 224 0.17 3.73 13.52
CA LEU A 224 1.26 4.27 14.33
C LEU A 224 2.64 3.84 13.78
N GLY A 225 2.83 2.59 13.38
CA GLY A 225 4.06 2.14 12.71
C GLY A 225 4.19 2.75 11.31
N SER A 226 3.12 2.77 10.52
CA SER A 226 3.18 3.23 9.11
C SER A 226 3.58 4.70 8.95
N ILE A 227 3.40 5.54 9.97
CA ILE A 227 3.86 6.94 9.98
C ILE A 227 5.38 7.01 9.81
N GLY A 228 6.14 6.06 10.35
CA GLY A 228 7.60 5.98 10.17
C GLY A 228 8.01 5.95 8.70
N PHE A 229 7.37 5.10 7.91
CA PHE A 229 7.58 5.05 6.46
C PHE A 229 7.16 6.35 5.77
N GLY A 230 5.97 6.87 6.08
CA GLY A 230 5.49 8.13 5.51
C GLY A 230 6.44 9.30 5.79
N THR A 231 7.01 9.34 6.99
CA THR A 231 8.02 10.34 7.39
C THR A 231 9.30 10.19 6.57
N LEU A 232 9.85 8.98 6.48
CA LEU A 232 11.06 8.71 5.70
C LEU A 232 10.86 9.06 4.23
N ALA A 233 9.78 8.57 3.62
CA ALA A 233 9.52 8.78 2.20
C ALA A 233 9.33 10.25 1.82
N THR A 234 8.73 11.04 2.71
CA THR A 234 8.44 12.45 2.45
C THR A 234 9.63 13.36 2.73
N PHE A 235 10.39 13.11 3.80
CA PHE A 235 11.33 14.09 4.35
C PHE A 235 12.80 13.69 4.25
N VAL A 236 13.16 12.49 3.85
CA VAL A 236 14.57 12.07 3.83
C VAL A 236 15.45 12.96 2.96
N THR A 237 14.92 13.43 1.82
CA THR A 237 15.66 14.34 0.92
C THR A 237 15.91 15.70 1.58
N LEU A 238 14.90 16.27 2.24
CA LEU A 238 15.03 17.54 2.96
C LEU A 238 15.93 17.40 4.20
N TYR A 239 15.85 16.29 4.89
CA TYR A 239 16.76 15.98 6.00
C TYR A 239 18.21 15.93 5.55
N TYR A 240 18.51 15.25 4.43
CA TYR A 240 19.87 15.22 3.86
C TYR A 240 20.33 16.61 3.42
N ALA A 241 19.47 17.36 2.74
CA ALA A 241 19.78 18.72 2.33
C ALA A 241 20.10 19.64 3.54
N SER A 242 19.34 19.51 4.65
CA SER A 242 19.59 20.28 5.88
C SER A 242 20.92 19.95 6.56
N ARG A 243 21.51 18.79 6.25
CA ARG A 243 22.82 18.34 6.76
C ARG A 243 23.97 18.56 5.76
N GLY A 244 23.67 19.04 4.54
CA GLY A 244 24.65 19.15 3.47
C GLY A 244 25.11 17.78 2.90
N TRP A 245 24.30 16.74 3.08
CA TRP A 245 24.61 15.39 2.62
C TRP A 245 24.02 15.11 1.22
N SER A 246 24.66 14.24 0.46
CA SER A 246 24.19 13.73 -0.84
C SER A 246 23.73 12.28 -0.71
N GLY A 247 22.94 11.81 -1.69
CA GLY A 247 22.56 10.40 -1.78
C GLY A 247 21.34 9.99 -0.96
N ALA A 248 20.44 10.89 -0.62
CA ALA A 248 19.20 10.62 0.14
C ALA A 248 18.36 9.46 -0.47
N ALA A 249 18.38 9.31 -1.79
CA ALA A 249 17.62 8.25 -2.48
C ALA A 249 18.04 6.84 -2.03
N TRP A 250 19.30 6.64 -1.64
CA TRP A 250 19.78 5.35 -1.14
C TRP A 250 19.09 4.91 0.16
N CYS A 251 18.56 5.84 0.96
CA CYS A 251 17.76 5.49 2.14
C CYS A 251 16.48 4.76 1.76
N LEU A 252 15.79 5.22 0.72
CA LEU A 252 14.57 4.55 0.24
C LEU A 252 14.89 3.20 -0.41
N THR A 253 16.03 3.10 -1.10
CA THR A 253 16.52 1.83 -1.64
C THR A 253 16.85 0.84 -0.52
N ALA A 254 17.58 1.27 0.51
CA ALA A 254 17.92 0.44 1.66
C ALA A 254 16.66 -0.02 2.42
N PHE A 255 15.71 0.90 2.64
CA PHE A 255 14.39 0.58 3.19
C PHE A 255 13.68 -0.49 2.34
N GLY A 256 13.57 -0.27 1.04
CA GLY A 256 12.84 -1.17 0.13
C GLY A 256 13.48 -2.56 0.05
N CYS A 257 14.79 -2.64 -0.06
CA CYS A 257 15.52 -3.91 -0.08
C CYS A 257 15.34 -4.70 1.22
N ALA A 258 15.47 -4.03 2.37
CA ALA A 258 15.27 -4.65 3.67
C ALA A 258 13.80 -5.07 3.89
N PHE A 259 12.85 -4.25 3.46
CA PHE A 259 11.42 -4.54 3.50
C PHE A 259 11.05 -5.79 2.69
N ILE A 260 11.51 -5.90 1.45
CA ILE A 260 11.28 -7.07 0.58
C ILE A 260 12.01 -8.28 1.14
N GLY A 261 13.28 -8.14 1.53
CA GLY A 261 14.08 -9.20 2.12
C GLY A 261 13.41 -9.81 3.36
N ALA A 262 12.95 -8.97 4.28
CA ALA A 262 12.23 -9.45 5.48
C ALA A 262 10.96 -10.23 5.12
N ARG A 263 10.18 -9.78 4.14
CA ARG A 263 8.97 -10.50 3.68
C ARG A 263 9.27 -11.86 3.08
N LEU A 264 10.33 -11.95 2.28
CA LEU A 264 10.71 -13.22 1.65
C LEU A 264 11.24 -14.22 2.67
N LEU A 265 12.07 -13.75 3.62
CA LEU A 265 12.75 -14.62 4.58
C LEU A 265 11.86 -15.02 5.77
N PHE A 266 10.99 -14.11 6.24
CA PHE A 266 10.28 -14.26 7.52
C PHE A 266 8.76 -14.34 7.42
N ALA A 267 8.15 -14.45 6.22
CA ALA A 267 6.69 -14.54 6.07
C ALA A 267 6.07 -15.72 6.85
N GLY A 268 6.80 -16.83 6.99
CA GLY A 268 6.37 -18.00 7.75
C GLY A 268 6.32 -17.82 9.28
N THR A 269 6.99 -16.79 9.80
CA THR A 269 7.10 -16.52 11.25
C THR A 269 5.74 -16.15 11.85
N ILE A 270 4.86 -15.50 11.08
CA ILE A 270 3.51 -15.11 11.51
C ILE A 270 2.69 -16.36 11.92
N ASN A 271 2.75 -17.42 11.12
CA ASN A 271 2.02 -18.66 11.40
C ASN A 271 2.64 -19.45 12.57
N ARG A 272 3.94 -19.29 12.83
CA ARG A 272 4.65 -20.01 13.89
C ARG A 272 4.56 -19.34 15.25
N LEU A 273 4.73 -18.01 15.28
CA LEU A 273 4.82 -17.22 16.52
C LEU A 273 3.51 -16.49 16.87
N GLY A 274 2.58 -16.38 15.91
CA GLY A 274 1.37 -15.55 16.00
C GLY A 274 1.60 -14.10 15.56
N GLY A 275 0.53 -13.46 15.06
CA GLY A 275 0.62 -12.11 14.47
C GLY A 275 1.07 -11.05 15.46
N TYR A 276 0.51 -11.03 16.67
CA TYR A 276 0.88 -10.01 17.67
C TYR A 276 2.36 -10.05 18.07
N ARG A 277 2.94 -11.23 18.30
CA ARG A 277 4.35 -11.35 18.68
C ARG A 277 5.28 -10.85 17.58
N VAL A 278 4.95 -11.19 16.33
CA VAL A 278 5.72 -10.73 15.16
C VAL A 278 5.57 -9.21 15.01
N ALA A 279 4.37 -8.66 15.11
CA ALA A 279 4.15 -7.22 15.02
C ALA A 279 4.91 -6.42 16.09
N ILE A 280 4.92 -6.90 17.35
CA ILE A 280 5.64 -6.29 18.47
C ILE A 280 7.15 -6.26 18.19
N ALA A 281 7.73 -7.41 17.78
CA ALA A 281 9.15 -7.48 17.45
C ALA A 281 9.50 -6.55 16.28
N CYS A 282 8.67 -6.54 15.25
CA CYS A 282 8.84 -5.70 14.07
C CYS A 282 8.75 -4.20 14.38
N LEU A 283 7.75 -3.76 15.15
CA LEU A 283 7.61 -2.36 15.58
C LEU A 283 8.76 -1.93 16.50
N GLY A 284 9.31 -2.84 17.32
CA GLY A 284 10.52 -2.59 18.09
C GLY A 284 11.75 -2.34 17.22
N ILE A 285 11.95 -3.17 16.18
CA ILE A 285 13.04 -2.99 15.20
C ILE A 285 12.85 -1.67 14.43
N GLU A 286 11.64 -1.34 14.03
CA GLU A 286 11.33 -0.08 13.36
C GLU A 286 11.63 1.12 14.25
N THR A 287 11.24 1.06 15.53
CA THR A 287 11.55 2.10 16.52
C THR A 287 13.07 2.34 16.61
N LEU A 288 13.87 1.27 16.67
CA LEU A 288 15.33 1.37 16.67
C LEU A 288 15.87 1.98 15.38
N GLY A 289 15.31 1.61 14.23
CA GLY A 289 15.69 2.20 12.94
C GLY A 289 15.42 3.71 12.87
N LEU A 290 14.27 4.16 13.36
CA LEU A 290 13.88 5.57 13.42
C LEU A 290 14.74 6.36 14.41
N LEU A 291 15.07 5.77 15.57
CA LEU A 291 16.02 6.38 16.52
C LEU A 291 17.42 6.52 15.91
N LEU A 292 17.85 5.54 15.12
CA LEU A 292 19.12 5.62 14.41
C LEU A 292 19.13 6.78 13.38
N LEU A 293 18.02 6.99 12.67
CA LEU A 293 17.85 8.13 11.74
C LEU A 293 17.93 9.48 12.49
N TRP A 294 17.29 9.57 13.66
CA TRP A 294 17.35 10.77 14.49
C TRP A 294 18.76 11.08 14.98
N LEU A 295 19.48 10.08 15.48
CA LEU A 295 20.81 10.21 16.09
C LEU A 295 21.94 10.25 15.07
N ALA A 296 21.68 10.03 13.78
CA ALA A 296 22.72 9.83 12.78
C ALA A 296 23.64 11.05 12.61
N PRO A 297 24.95 10.93 12.94
CA PRO A 297 25.93 11.97 12.68
C PRO A 297 26.49 11.91 11.24
N GLN A 298 26.27 10.80 10.51
CA GLN A 298 26.82 10.53 9.19
C GLN A 298 25.82 9.81 8.28
N PRO A 299 25.90 10.00 6.94
CA PRO A 299 24.95 9.42 5.99
C PRO A 299 24.84 7.89 6.03
N TRP A 300 25.94 7.16 6.26
CA TRP A 300 25.88 5.69 6.30
C TRP A 300 24.99 5.15 7.43
N LEU A 301 24.95 5.88 8.57
CA LEU A 301 24.10 5.48 9.70
C LEU A 301 22.62 5.67 9.39
N THR A 302 22.29 6.67 8.57
CA THR A 302 20.91 6.86 8.07
C THR A 302 20.49 5.73 7.14
N LEU A 303 21.41 5.18 6.34
CA LEU A 303 21.12 3.99 5.51
C LEU A 303 20.79 2.79 6.39
N CYS A 304 21.57 2.56 7.45
CA CYS A 304 21.28 1.50 8.43
C CYS A 304 19.93 1.72 9.11
N GLY A 305 19.63 2.96 9.53
CA GLY A 305 18.35 3.32 10.13
C GLY A 305 17.18 3.09 9.19
N ALA A 306 17.32 3.50 7.92
CA ALA A 306 16.31 3.29 6.90
C ALA A 306 16.10 1.78 6.61
N ALA A 307 17.16 0.99 6.53
CA ALA A 307 17.08 -0.45 6.37
C ALA A 307 16.36 -1.13 7.53
N LEU A 308 16.70 -0.78 8.79
CA LEU A 308 16.01 -1.30 9.97
C LEU A 308 14.53 -0.89 10.02
N THR A 309 14.21 0.35 9.65
CA THR A 309 12.83 0.83 9.54
C THR A 309 12.05 0.01 8.50
N GLY A 310 12.65 -0.25 7.34
CA GLY A 310 12.04 -1.08 6.29
C GLY A 310 11.85 -2.53 6.71
N PHE A 311 12.86 -3.12 7.34
CA PHE A 311 12.79 -4.48 7.88
C PHE A 311 11.67 -4.58 8.93
N GLY A 312 11.64 -3.64 9.88
CA GLY A 312 10.65 -3.60 10.94
C GLY A 312 9.23 -3.46 10.42
N LEU A 313 8.96 -2.49 9.55
CA LEU A 313 7.61 -2.26 9.03
C LEU A 313 7.11 -3.43 8.16
N SER A 314 8.01 -4.20 7.56
CA SER A 314 7.68 -5.17 6.52
C SER A 314 6.58 -6.16 6.91
N LEU A 315 6.65 -6.76 8.09
CA LEU A 315 5.70 -7.78 8.53
C LEU A 315 4.56 -7.22 9.41
N VAL A 316 4.58 -5.93 9.79
CA VAL A 316 3.55 -5.33 10.64
C VAL A 316 2.16 -5.44 9.98
N TYR A 317 2.06 -5.05 8.70
CA TYR A 317 0.79 -5.11 7.97
C TYR A 317 0.20 -6.54 7.91
N PRO A 318 0.92 -7.58 7.44
CA PRO A 318 0.35 -8.93 7.41
C PRO A 318 0.14 -9.52 8.81
N ALA A 319 0.99 -9.23 9.78
CA ALA A 319 0.89 -9.76 11.13
C ALA A 319 -0.37 -9.26 11.86
N LEU A 320 -0.56 -7.94 11.93
CA LEU A 320 -1.77 -7.36 12.53
C LEU A 320 -3.01 -7.62 11.67
N GLY A 321 -2.87 -7.72 10.35
CA GLY A 321 -3.96 -8.03 9.43
C GLY A 321 -4.56 -9.41 9.65
N VAL A 322 -3.75 -10.44 9.87
CA VAL A 322 -4.22 -11.80 10.22
C VAL A 322 -5.03 -11.77 11.50
N GLU A 323 -4.54 -11.10 12.54
CA GLU A 323 -5.24 -10.99 13.84
C GLU A 323 -6.55 -10.18 13.72
N ALA A 324 -6.53 -9.10 12.93
CA ALA A 324 -7.74 -8.30 12.68
C ALA A 324 -8.84 -9.10 11.98
N ILE A 325 -8.46 -9.87 10.93
CA ILE A 325 -9.42 -10.64 10.11
C ILE A 325 -9.94 -11.87 10.85
N SER A 326 -9.13 -12.51 11.70
CA SER A 326 -9.52 -13.71 12.45
C SER A 326 -10.74 -13.49 13.34
N ARG A 327 -10.98 -12.25 13.78
CA ARG A 327 -12.09 -11.84 14.64
C ARG A 327 -13.37 -11.47 13.89
N ILE A 328 -13.34 -11.51 12.55
CA ILE A 328 -14.45 -11.11 11.69
C ILE A 328 -15.06 -12.34 11.01
N PRO A 329 -16.41 -12.46 10.96
CA PRO A 329 -17.06 -13.51 10.22
C PRO A 329 -16.58 -13.59 8.78
N ALA A 330 -16.47 -14.81 8.26
CA ALA A 330 -15.94 -15.07 6.92
C ALA A 330 -16.72 -14.32 5.81
N SER A 331 -18.02 -14.08 6.01
CA SER A 331 -18.91 -13.32 5.12
C SER A 331 -18.60 -11.81 5.04
N SER A 332 -17.76 -11.28 5.95
CA SER A 332 -17.39 -9.85 6.02
C SER A 332 -15.88 -9.62 5.97
N ARG A 333 -15.09 -10.61 5.56
CA ARG A 333 -13.62 -10.53 5.54
C ARG A 333 -13.09 -9.48 4.57
N SER A 334 -13.73 -9.33 3.40
CA SER A 334 -13.29 -8.33 2.43
C SER A 334 -13.55 -6.91 2.93
N SER A 335 -14.67 -6.70 3.61
CA SER A 335 -14.97 -5.43 4.30
C SER A 335 -13.95 -5.15 5.41
N ALA A 336 -13.49 -6.18 6.13
CA ALA A 336 -12.45 -6.05 7.15
C ALA A 336 -11.08 -5.67 6.55
N LEU A 337 -10.70 -6.28 5.44
CA LEU A 337 -9.48 -5.92 4.71
C LEU A 337 -9.51 -4.47 4.23
N GLY A 338 -10.66 -4.04 3.66
CA GLY A 338 -10.85 -2.66 3.24
C GLY A 338 -10.76 -1.68 4.40
N ALA A 339 -11.47 -1.96 5.50
CA ALA A 339 -11.45 -1.14 6.70
C ALA A 339 -10.05 -1.10 7.38
N TYR A 340 -9.32 -2.21 7.36
CA TYR A 340 -7.94 -2.27 7.86
C TYR A 340 -6.98 -1.40 7.04
N ALA A 341 -7.13 -1.42 5.72
CA ALA A 341 -6.30 -0.60 4.84
C ALA A 341 -6.54 0.91 5.02
N VAL A 342 -7.74 1.34 5.47
CA VAL A 342 -8.01 2.74 5.80
C VAL A 342 -7.00 3.30 6.80
N PHE A 343 -6.60 2.53 7.81
CA PHE A 343 -5.65 2.97 8.84
C PHE A 343 -4.26 3.20 8.26
N PHE A 344 -3.84 2.36 7.31
CA PHE A 344 -2.58 2.54 6.59
C PHE A 344 -2.62 3.78 5.68
N ASP A 345 -3.69 3.93 4.90
CA ASP A 345 -3.86 5.07 3.99
C ASP A 345 -3.92 6.40 4.76
N LEU A 346 -4.62 6.43 5.92
CA LEU A 346 -4.67 7.60 6.82
C LEU A 346 -3.30 7.94 7.40
N ALA A 347 -2.54 6.93 7.82
CA ALA A 347 -1.20 7.16 8.38
C ALA A 347 -0.28 7.84 7.36
N LEU A 348 -0.28 7.35 6.11
CA LEU A 348 0.50 7.94 5.04
C LEU A 348 0.02 9.36 4.68
N GLY A 349 -1.30 9.56 4.64
CA GLY A 349 -1.89 10.88 4.35
C GLY A 349 -1.59 11.92 5.44
N LEU A 350 -1.52 11.50 6.70
CA LEU A 350 -1.28 12.41 7.83
C LEU A 350 0.21 12.62 8.11
N ALA A 351 1.08 11.68 7.73
CA ALA A 351 2.51 11.76 8.01
C ALA A 351 3.15 13.04 7.48
N GLY A 352 2.84 13.45 6.24
CA GLY A 352 3.36 14.68 5.62
C GLY A 352 3.03 15.94 6.44
N PRO A 353 1.76 16.30 6.61
CA PRO A 353 1.36 17.48 7.37
C PRO A 353 1.84 17.47 8.82
N LEU A 354 1.69 16.36 9.54
CA LEU A 354 2.09 16.26 10.94
C LEU A 354 3.60 16.43 11.11
N MET A 355 4.40 15.71 10.33
CA MET A 355 5.85 15.79 10.42
C MET A 355 6.40 17.10 9.84
N GLY A 356 5.70 17.73 8.90
CA GLY A 356 6.02 19.06 8.42
C GLY A 356 5.92 20.11 9.51
N LEU A 357 4.89 20.05 10.38
CA LEU A 357 4.76 20.92 11.55
C LEU A 357 5.92 20.70 12.55
N VAL A 358 6.28 19.45 12.80
CA VAL A 358 7.42 19.11 13.67
C VAL A 358 8.73 19.62 13.07
N ALA A 359 8.94 19.42 11.77
CA ALA A 359 10.15 19.88 11.08
C ALA A 359 10.32 21.40 11.16
N ASN A 360 9.23 22.15 10.99
CA ASN A 360 9.23 23.60 11.09
C ASN A 360 9.54 24.09 12.53
N ALA A 361 9.06 23.37 13.54
CA ALA A 361 9.25 23.77 14.94
C ALA A 361 10.59 23.31 15.53
N GLN A 362 11.07 22.13 15.17
CA GLN A 362 12.21 21.46 15.85
C GLN A 362 13.30 20.96 14.88
N GLY A 363 13.12 21.19 13.57
CA GLY A 363 14.05 20.75 12.54
C GLY A 363 13.81 19.31 12.05
N PHE A 364 14.43 18.98 10.90
CA PHE A 364 14.18 17.72 10.21
C PHE A 364 14.61 16.45 10.97
N ALA A 365 15.57 16.52 11.89
CA ALA A 365 15.94 15.34 12.67
C ALA A 365 14.83 14.93 13.66
N ALA A 366 14.14 15.90 14.26
CA ALA A 366 13.12 15.65 15.27
C ALA A 366 11.91 14.84 14.75
N ILE A 367 11.64 14.89 13.44
CA ILE A 367 10.55 14.10 12.84
C ILE A 367 10.74 12.60 13.04
N PHE A 368 11.99 12.12 12.99
CA PHE A 368 12.31 10.70 13.19
C PHE A 368 12.16 10.30 14.67
N LEU A 369 12.46 11.21 15.62
CA LEU A 369 12.20 10.96 17.04
C LEU A 369 10.70 10.83 17.31
N VAL A 370 9.88 11.74 16.76
CA VAL A 370 8.41 11.67 16.90
C VAL A 370 7.87 10.40 16.25
N ALA A 371 8.34 10.05 15.06
CA ALA A 371 7.96 8.81 14.38
C ALA A 371 8.38 7.56 15.20
N ALA A 372 9.55 7.56 15.81
CA ALA A 372 9.99 6.49 16.72
C ALA A 372 9.07 6.36 17.94
N GLY A 373 8.66 7.49 18.53
CA GLY A 373 7.68 7.50 19.63
C GLY A 373 6.33 6.91 19.22
N LEU A 374 5.85 7.20 18.00
CA LEU A 374 4.62 6.64 17.47
C LEU A 374 4.75 5.12 17.18
N ALA A 375 5.85 4.67 16.59
CA ALA A 375 6.12 3.25 16.39
C ALA A 375 6.20 2.49 17.74
N LEU A 376 6.86 3.08 18.76
CA LEU A 376 6.88 2.56 20.12
C LEU A 376 5.47 2.48 20.73
N ALA A 377 4.63 3.50 20.54
CA ALA A 377 3.23 3.46 20.98
C ALA A 377 2.44 2.34 20.28
N GLY A 378 2.69 2.13 18.99
CA GLY A 378 2.15 0.99 18.23
C GLY A 378 2.60 -0.37 18.81
N MET A 379 3.87 -0.50 19.17
CA MET A 379 4.41 -1.69 19.82
C MET A 379 3.74 -1.94 21.19
N LEU A 380 3.61 -0.92 22.01
CA LEU A 380 2.94 -1.01 23.32
C LEU A 380 1.47 -1.39 23.17
N LEU A 381 0.77 -0.82 22.20
CA LEU A 381 -0.59 -1.22 21.87
C LEU A 381 -0.66 -2.68 21.45
N GLY A 382 0.29 -3.15 20.63
CA GLY A 382 0.43 -4.56 20.25
C GLY A 382 0.59 -5.48 21.47
N LEU A 383 1.38 -5.08 22.47
CA LEU A 383 1.54 -5.81 23.75
C LEU A 383 0.21 -5.89 24.54
N VAL A 384 -0.54 -4.80 24.59
CA VAL A 384 -1.86 -4.78 25.26
C VAL A 384 -2.82 -5.74 24.55
N LEU A 385 -2.85 -5.72 23.21
CA LEU A 385 -3.68 -6.60 22.40
C LEU A 385 -3.31 -8.08 22.58
N LEU A 386 -2.02 -8.41 22.63
CA LEU A 386 -1.53 -9.77 22.89
C LEU A 386 -2.00 -10.28 24.26
N ARG A 387 -1.90 -9.44 25.31
CA ARG A 387 -2.36 -9.80 26.67
C ARG A 387 -3.87 -9.97 26.73
N SER A 388 -4.63 -9.12 26.03
CA SER A 388 -6.09 -9.22 25.94
C SER A 388 -6.52 -10.52 25.24
N ASP A 389 -5.84 -10.89 24.14
CA ASP A 389 -6.13 -12.12 23.39
C ASP A 389 -5.86 -13.37 24.24
N ALA A 390 -4.76 -13.38 24.99
CA ALA A 390 -4.40 -14.48 25.86
C ALA A 390 -5.45 -14.71 26.99
N ARG A 391 -6.14 -13.64 27.44
CA ARG A 391 -7.22 -13.75 28.45
C ARG A 391 -8.55 -14.24 27.88
N GLN A 392 -8.75 -14.11 26.56
CA GLN A 392 -10.00 -14.50 25.89
C GLN A 392 -9.97 -15.90 25.29
N ARG A 393 -8.81 -16.55 25.23
CA ARG A 393 -8.69 -17.97 24.84
C ARG A 393 -8.83 -18.82 26.11
N PRO A 394 -9.98 -19.50 26.35
CA PRO A 394 -10.05 -20.49 27.42
C PRO A 394 -9.03 -21.61 27.12
N LEU A 395 -8.44 -22.16 28.20
CA LEU A 395 -7.54 -23.32 28.20
C LEU A 395 -8.20 -24.54 27.55
#